data_9aa5780e3f60a8ff6eceb150f5e0fdc2
#
_entry.id   9aa5780e3f60a8ff6eceb150f5e0fdc2
#
_cell.length_a   1.000
_cell.length_b   1.000
_cell.length_c   1.000
_cell.angle_alpha   90.00
_cell.angle_beta   90.00
_cell.angle_gamma   90.00
#
_symmetry.space_group_name_H-M   'P 1'
#
loop_
_entity.id
_entity.type
_entity.pdbx_description
1 polymer ?
#
loop_
_entity_poly.entity_id
_entity_poly.type
_entity_poly.pdbx_seq_one_letter_code
_entity_poly.pdbx_strand_id
1 'polypeptide(L)'
;MKLELIGHDEKYALEQSLLTLFPGEKPVYGTVDKTADTRWARVTLTEEDERVQVTTELGMDGKSAAHSYDYPLSGTEYEKEGQRRHAVGISFFGAAKDLLGISPAWGSLTGVRPAKVALSLIREGGKKRAEKELQELYCVTPARARLAIEAADAGIRAAAELGCEAVWIMDD
;
A
#
# COMPACT_ATOMS: atom_id res chain seq x y z
N MET A 1 -11.27 -9.54 12.73
CA MET A 1 -10.26 -10.36 12.03
C MET A 1 -9.05 -10.56 12.90
N LYS A 2 -8.56 -11.79 13.03
CA LYS A 2 -7.33 -12.07 13.78
C LYS A 2 -6.10 -11.79 12.94
N LEU A 3 -5.13 -11.03 13.49
CA LEU A 3 -3.92 -10.61 12.79
C LEU A 3 -2.68 -11.16 13.50
N GLU A 4 -1.84 -11.88 12.78
CA GLU A 4 -0.53 -12.32 13.21
C GLU A 4 0.53 -11.58 12.42
N LEU A 5 1.41 -10.85 13.11
CA LEU A 5 2.52 -10.12 12.53
C LEU A 5 3.82 -10.85 12.88
N ILE A 6 4.62 -11.17 11.87
CA ILE A 6 5.89 -11.87 12.03
C ILE A 6 7.00 -11.02 11.42
N GLY A 7 8.00 -10.68 12.24
CA GLY A 7 9.16 -9.89 11.83
C GLY A 7 8.94 -8.38 11.74
N HIS A 8 7.75 -7.87 12.12
CA HIS A 8 7.45 -6.44 12.09
C HIS A 8 6.32 -6.04 13.06
N ASP A 9 6.10 -4.73 13.23
CA ASP A 9 5.00 -4.16 14.02
C ASP A 9 4.21 -3.08 13.25
N GLU A 10 4.07 -3.24 11.92
CA GLU A 10 3.40 -2.30 11.03
C GLU A 10 1.86 -2.37 11.13
N LYS A 11 1.33 -2.19 12.34
CA LYS A 11 -0.12 -2.26 12.65
C LYS A 11 -0.92 -1.23 11.87
N TYR A 12 -0.41 0.01 11.79
CA TYR A 12 -1.11 1.12 11.15
C TYR A 12 -1.48 0.83 9.69
N ALA A 13 -0.54 0.30 8.89
CA ALA A 13 -0.78 -0.06 7.49
C ALA A 13 -1.89 -1.09 7.34
N LEU A 14 -1.92 -2.08 8.24
CA LEU A 14 -2.93 -3.14 8.23
C LEU A 14 -4.30 -2.64 8.67
N GLU A 15 -4.36 -1.80 9.69
CA GLU A 15 -5.60 -1.20 10.18
C GLU A 15 -6.26 -0.31 9.14
N GLN A 16 -5.49 0.51 8.41
CA GLN A 16 -5.99 1.29 7.28
C GLN A 16 -6.56 0.41 6.17
N SER A 17 -5.86 -0.68 5.85
CA SER A 17 -6.31 -1.64 4.86
C SER A 17 -7.58 -2.37 5.30
N LEU A 18 -7.68 -2.74 6.59
CA LEU A 18 -8.88 -3.36 7.16
C LEU A 18 -10.10 -2.43 7.08
N LEU A 19 -9.95 -1.17 7.50
CA LEU A 19 -11.03 -0.18 7.44
C LEU A 19 -11.59 -0.02 6.02
N THR A 20 -10.73 -0.14 5.02
CA THR A 20 -11.09 0.05 3.62
C THR A 20 -11.70 -1.19 2.99
N LEU A 21 -11.07 -2.36 3.19
CA LEU A 21 -11.39 -3.59 2.46
C LEU A 21 -12.33 -4.51 3.22
N PHE A 22 -12.35 -4.40 4.55
CA PHE A 22 -13.14 -5.23 5.45
C PHE A 22 -13.93 -4.35 6.44
N PRO A 23 -14.84 -3.49 5.96
CA PRO A 23 -15.59 -2.59 6.81
C PRO A 23 -16.38 -3.38 7.88
N GLY A 24 -16.21 -3.00 9.13
CA GLY A 24 -16.82 -3.69 10.27
C GLY A 24 -15.91 -4.72 10.96
N GLU A 25 -14.79 -5.12 10.35
CA GLU A 25 -13.79 -5.95 11.03
C GLU A 25 -12.95 -5.10 11.99
N LYS A 26 -12.73 -5.64 13.19
CA LYS A 26 -11.79 -5.06 14.16
C LYS A 26 -10.55 -5.95 14.26
N PRO A 27 -9.33 -5.37 14.28
CA PRO A 27 -8.12 -6.14 14.44
C PRO A 27 -8.04 -6.75 15.85
N VAL A 28 -7.68 -8.03 15.91
CA VAL A 28 -7.32 -8.74 17.15
C VAL A 28 -5.96 -9.37 16.92
N TYR A 29 -4.93 -8.85 17.59
CA TYR A 29 -3.56 -9.30 17.39
C TYR A 29 -3.27 -10.57 18.18
N GLY A 30 -2.59 -11.54 17.56
CA GLY A 30 -2.18 -12.80 18.18
C GLY A 30 -1.88 -13.88 17.16
N THR A 31 -1.39 -15.02 17.62
CA THR A 31 -1.08 -16.16 16.75
C THR A 31 -2.34 -16.70 16.05
N VAL A 32 -2.26 -16.88 14.74
CA VAL A 32 -3.34 -17.40 13.91
C VAL A 32 -3.35 -18.93 13.95
N ASP A 33 -4.49 -19.49 14.31
CA ASP A 33 -4.79 -20.91 14.08
C ASP A 33 -5.71 -21.03 12.86
N LYS A 34 -5.14 -21.45 11.72
CA LYS A 34 -5.86 -21.58 10.44
C LYS A 34 -7.02 -22.57 10.48
N THR A 35 -7.09 -23.43 11.50
CA THR A 35 -8.16 -24.41 11.66
C THR A 35 -9.31 -23.91 12.54
N ALA A 36 -9.02 -23.02 13.47
CA ALA A 36 -9.99 -22.47 14.43
C ALA A 36 -10.45 -21.07 14.06
N ASP A 37 -9.57 -20.24 13.52
CA ASP A 37 -9.88 -18.85 13.18
C ASP A 37 -10.60 -18.79 11.82
N THR A 38 -11.84 -18.30 11.80
CA THR A 38 -12.64 -18.18 10.56
C THR A 38 -12.26 -16.99 9.71
N ARG A 39 -11.67 -15.95 10.31
CA ARG A 39 -11.23 -14.70 9.64
C ARG A 39 -9.90 -14.27 10.21
N TRP A 40 -8.86 -14.42 9.41
CA TRP A 40 -7.50 -14.20 9.86
C TRP A 40 -6.59 -13.67 8.76
N ALA A 41 -5.52 -13.01 9.15
CA ALA A 41 -4.39 -12.70 8.30
C ALA A 41 -3.08 -12.95 9.04
N ARG A 42 -2.12 -13.53 8.35
CA ARG A 42 -0.71 -13.64 8.76
C ARG A 42 0.12 -12.83 7.81
N VAL A 43 0.85 -11.86 8.35
CA VAL A 43 1.75 -10.99 7.59
C VAL A 43 3.16 -11.20 8.08
N THR A 44 4.00 -11.72 7.20
CA THR A 44 5.41 -12.01 7.50
C THR A 44 6.29 -11.04 6.72
N LEU A 45 7.18 -10.34 7.43
CA LEU A 45 8.20 -9.49 6.83
C LEU A 45 9.58 -10.07 7.16
N THR A 46 10.39 -10.19 6.13
CA THR A 46 11.80 -10.56 6.23
C THR A 46 12.64 -9.53 5.50
N GLU A 47 13.83 -9.25 6.04
CA GLU A 47 14.79 -8.35 5.40
C GLU A 47 16.10 -9.10 5.15
N GLU A 48 16.61 -8.98 3.93
CA GLU A 48 17.88 -9.56 3.51
C GLU A 48 18.49 -8.68 2.40
N ASP A 49 19.79 -8.40 2.47
CA ASP A 49 20.54 -7.68 1.43
C ASP A 49 19.90 -6.37 0.94
N GLU A 50 19.48 -5.51 1.88
CA GLU A 50 18.78 -4.24 1.58
C GLU A 50 17.48 -4.43 0.77
N ARG A 51 16.82 -5.54 0.94
CA ARG A 51 15.50 -5.82 0.40
C ARG A 51 14.56 -6.25 1.52
N VAL A 52 13.31 -5.85 1.39
CA VAL A 52 12.23 -6.34 2.23
C VAL A 52 11.33 -7.24 1.40
N GLN A 53 11.05 -8.42 1.92
CA GLN A 53 10.03 -9.31 1.39
C GLN A 53 8.88 -9.39 2.38
N VAL A 54 7.66 -9.13 1.91
CA VAL A 54 6.45 -9.26 2.71
C VAL A 54 5.56 -10.31 2.08
N THR A 55 5.14 -11.28 2.87
CA THR A 55 4.14 -12.28 2.47
C THR A 55 2.92 -12.16 3.37
N THR A 56 1.76 -11.94 2.74
CA THR A 56 0.47 -11.94 3.42
C THR A 56 -0.32 -13.18 3.04
N GLU A 57 -0.75 -13.93 4.02
CA GLU A 57 -1.75 -14.99 3.89
C GLU A 57 -3.04 -14.52 4.56
N LEU A 58 -4.15 -14.63 3.86
CA LEU A 58 -5.48 -14.19 4.30
C LEU A 58 -6.46 -15.33 4.21
N GLY A 59 -7.27 -15.53 5.27
CA GLY A 59 -8.33 -16.51 5.28
C GLY A 59 -9.65 -15.91 5.76
N MET A 60 -10.73 -16.26 5.07
CA MET A 60 -12.09 -15.82 5.42
C MET A 60 -13.12 -16.83 4.95
N ASP A 61 -13.92 -17.30 5.90
CA ASP A 61 -15.08 -18.15 5.65
C ASP A 61 -14.75 -19.39 4.77
N GLY A 62 -13.61 -20.05 5.04
CA GLY A 62 -13.15 -21.24 4.35
C GLY A 62 -12.40 -21.00 3.03
N LYS A 63 -12.25 -19.74 2.59
CA LYS A 63 -11.41 -19.36 1.44
C LYS A 63 -10.10 -18.76 1.95
N SER A 64 -9.06 -18.87 1.15
CA SER A 64 -7.77 -18.23 1.44
C SER A 64 -7.10 -17.72 0.18
N ALA A 65 -6.29 -16.69 0.35
CA ALA A 65 -5.40 -16.15 -0.68
C ALA A 65 -4.07 -15.77 -0.05
N ALA A 66 -3.02 -15.72 -0.87
CA ALA A 66 -1.70 -15.27 -0.44
C ALA A 66 -1.09 -14.35 -1.50
N HIS A 67 -0.35 -13.33 -1.04
CA HIS A 67 0.36 -12.43 -1.91
C HIS A 67 1.73 -12.10 -1.32
N SER A 68 2.76 -12.15 -2.15
CA SER A 68 4.13 -11.78 -1.76
C SER A 68 4.57 -10.54 -2.54
N TYR A 69 5.26 -9.64 -1.85
CA TYR A 69 5.81 -8.43 -2.43
C TYR A 69 7.25 -8.24 -1.97
N ASP A 70 8.12 -7.96 -2.92
CA ASP A 70 9.53 -7.74 -2.72
C ASP A 70 9.88 -6.30 -3.13
N TYR A 71 10.57 -5.56 -2.24
CA TYR A 71 10.89 -4.16 -2.45
C TYR A 71 12.32 -3.84 -1.99
N PRO A 72 13.10 -3.08 -2.79
CA PRO A 72 14.42 -2.63 -2.38
C PRO A 72 14.32 -1.57 -1.28
N LEU A 73 15.14 -1.70 -0.23
CA LEU A 73 15.29 -0.68 0.80
C LEU A 73 16.44 0.26 0.43
N SER A 74 16.23 1.55 0.57
CA SER A 74 17.27 2.54 0.29
C SER A 74 17.05 3.82 1.10
N GLY A 75 18.15 4.60 1.27
CA GLY A 75 18.11 5.87 1.97
C GLY A 75 18.28 5.75 3.48
N THR A 76 17.75 6.72 4.20
CA THR A 76 17.81 6.81 5.67
C THR A 76 16.90 5.77 6.33
N GLU A 77 17.07 5.52 7.63
CA GLU A 77 16.20 4.58 8.35
C GLU A 77 14.73 5.02 8.36
N TYR A 78 14.48 6.32 8.40
CA TYR A 78 13.12 6.87 8.27
C TYR A 78 12.46 6.53 6.91
N GLU A 79 13.24 6.65 5.82
CA GLU A 79 12.78 6.28 4.47
C GLU A 79 12.55 4.77 4.37
N LYS A 80 13.44 3.96 4.93
CA LYS A 80 13.30 2.50 4.97
C LYS A 80 12.06 2.05 5.76
N GLU A 81 11.75 2.71 6.87
CA GLU A 81 10.51 2.47 7.62
C GLU A 81 9.26 2.75 6.76
N GLY A 82 9.24 3.86 6.03
CA GLY A 82 8.18 4.15 5.08
C GLY A 82 8.05 3.09 3.96
N GLN A 83 9.19 2.58 3.47
CA GLN A 83 9.23 1.52 2.46
C GLN A 83 8.73 0.18 3.00
N ARG A 84 9.06 -0.20 4.25
CA ARG A 84 8.50 -1.40 4.93
C ARG A 84 6.99 -1.30 5.07
N ARG A 85 6.50 -0.17 5.56
CA ARG A 85 5.06 0.12 5.70
C ARG A 85 4.34 0.02 4.36
N HIS A 86 4.94 0.56 3.30
CA HIS A 86 4.43 0.45 1.95
C HIS A 86 4.35 -1.00 1.47
N ALA A 87 5.42 -1.77 1.65
CA ALA A 87 5.47 -3.18 1.25
C ALA A 87 4.42 -4.02 1.97
N VAL A 88 4.22 -3.80 3.27
CA VAL A 88 3.15 -4.43 4.06
C VAL A 88 1.77 -4.10 3.49
N GLY A 89 1.51 -2.82 3.20
CA GLY A 89 0.24 -2.37 2.61
C GLY A 89 -0.06 -3.01 1.26
N ILE A 90 0.93 -3.06 0.37
CA ILE A 90 0.79 -3.68 -0.97
C ILE A 90 0.56 -5.18 -0.88
N SER A 91 1.34 -5.89 -0.06
CA SER A 91 1.18 -7.34 0.12
C SER A 91 -0.20 -7.69 0.68
N PHE A 92 -0.67 -6.96 1.70
CA PHE A 92 -1.99 -7.17 2.28
C PHE A 92 -3.11 -6.86 1.29
N PHE A 93 -3.00 -5.74 0.56
CA PHE A 93 -3.97 -5.36 -0.46
C PHE A 93 -4.07 -6.42 -1.57
N GLY A 94 -2.93 -6.94 -2.04
CA GLY A 94 -2.89 -8.01 -3.05
C GLY A 94 -3.64 -9.25 -2.60
N ALA A 95 -3.35 -9.77 -1.42
CA ALA A 95 -4.04 -10.93 -0.84
C ALA A 95 -5.55 -10.67 -0.65
N ALA A 96 -5.93 -9.49 -0.16
CA ALA A 96 -7.33 -9.12 0.03
C ALA A 96 -8.10 -8.98 -1.28
N LYS A 97 -7.49 -8.37 -2.29
CA LYS A 97 -8.05 -8.24 -3.64
C LYS A 97 -8.36 -9.61 -4.23
N ASP A 98 -7.41 -10.55 -4.14
CA ASP A 98 -7.56 -11.90 -4.67
C ASP A 98 -8.64 -12.68 -3.90
N LEU A 99 -8.66 -12.56 -2.57
CA LEU A 99 -9.65 -13.23 -1.71
C LEU A 99 -11.08 -12.74 -1.96
N LEU A 100 -11.25 -11.42 -2.08
CA LEU A 100 -12.56 -10.77 -2.22
C LEU A 100 -13.05 -10.70 -3.67
N GLY A 101 -12.16 -10.89 -4.65
CA GLY A 101 -12.49 -10.72 -6.07
C GLY A 101 -12.86 -9.28 -6.43
N ILE A 102 -12.30 -8.28 -5.72
CA ILE A 102 -12.62 -6.86 -5.92
C ILE A 102 -11.46 -6.12 -6.57
N SER A 103 -11.77 -5.01 -7.24
CA SER A 103 -10.80 -4.10 -7.83
C SER A 103 -11.21 -2.65 -7.54
N PRO A 104 -10.90 -2.13 -6.33
CA PRO A 104 -11.22 -0.75 -5.99
C PRO A 104 -10.59 0.23 -6.98
N ALA A 105 -11.31 1.30 -7.35
CA ALA A 105 -10.87 2.23 -8.38
C ALA A 105 -9.52 2.90 -8.07
N TRP A 106 -9.23 3.14 -6.80
CA TRP A 106 -7.96 3.69 -6.32
C TRP A 106 -6.94 2.64 -5.87
N GLY A 107 -7.25 1.36 -6.03
CA GLY A 107 -6.38 0.27 -5.63
C GLY A 107 -5.99 0.35 -4.15
N SER A 108 -4.71 0.15 -3.88
CA SER A 108 -4.13 0.26 -2.52
C SER A 108 -4.01 1.71 -2.03
N LEU A 109 -4.27 2.72 -2.87
CA LEU A 109 -4.24 4.14 -2.50
C LEU A 109 -5.56 4.64 -1.89
N THR A 110 -6.51 3.76 -1.60
CA THR A 110 -7.75 4.16 -0.92
C THR A 110 -7.40 4.73 0.47
N GLY A 111 -7.90 5.95 0.76
CA GLY A 111 -7.57 6.66 2.02
C GLY A 111 -6.25 7.44 2.00
N VAL A 112 -5.47 7.38 0.93
CA VAL A 112 -4.25 8.15 0.72
C VAL A 112 -4.52 9.32 -0.25
N ARG A 113 -3.63 10.32 -0.29
CA ARG A 113 -3.68 11.40 -1.29
C ARG A 113 -3.05 10.92 -2.61
N PRO A 114 -3.80 10.42 -3.60
CA PRO A 114 -3.22 9.81 -4.80
C PRO A 114 -2.35 10.77 -5.61
N ALA A 115 -2.70 12.06 -5.64
CA ALA A 115 -1.92 13.08 -6.35
C ALA A 115 -0.52 13.28 -5.72
N LYS A 116 -0.37 13.07 -4.39
CA LYS A 116 0.93 13.14 -3.72
C LYS A 116 1.83 11.97 -4.13
N VAL A 117 1.27 10.77 -4.18
CA VAL A 117 2.01 9.58 -4.64
C VAL A 117 2.39 9.76 -6.12
N ALA A 118 1.44 10.20 -6.97
CA ALA A 118 1.70 10.49 -8.37
C ALA A 118 2.82 11.52 -8.55
N LEU A 119 2.86 12.58 -7.72
CA LEU A 119 3.90 13.60 -7.75
C LEU A 119 5.29 13.01 -7.46
N SER A 120 5.41 12.15 -6.43
CA SER A 120 6.67 11.46 -6.12
C SER A 120 7.14 10.62 -7.31
N LEU A 121 6.27 9.78 -7.83
CA LEU A 121 6.57 8.91 -8.98
C LEU A 121 6.93 9.71 -10.25
N ILE A 122 6.30 10.87 -10.48
CA ILE A 122 6.64 11.76 -11.60
C ILE A 122 8.06 12.31 -11.43
N ARG A 123 8.43 12.71 -10.22
CA ARG A 123 9.79 13.23 -9.92
C ARG A 123 10.86 12.15 -10.10
N GLU A 124 10.57 10.92 -9.76
CA GLU A 124 11.49 9.79 -9.86
C GLU A 124 11.67 9.27 -11.30
N GLY A 125 10.64 9.27 -12.12
CA GLY A 125 10.70 8.61 -13.41
C GLY A 125 9.83 9.19 -14.53
N GLY A 126 9.20 10.35 -14.28
CA GLY A 126 8.34 11.01 -15.25
C GLY A 126 6.94 10.41 -15.36
N LYS A 127 6.05 11.11 -16.08
CA LYS A 127 4.61 10.80 -16.10
C LYS A 127 4.27 9.40 -16.60
N LYS A 128 4.96 8.92 -17.65
CA LYS A 128 4.66 7.59 -18.24
C LYS A 128 4.99 6.46 -17.26
N ARG A 129 6.13 6.58 -16.58
CA ARG A 129 6.53 5.61 -15.56
C ARG A 129 5.57 5.67 -14.37
N ALA A 130 5.24 6.86 -13.89
CA ALA A 130 4.29 7.07 -12.81
C ALA A 130 2.91 6.45 -13.11
N GLU A 131 2.37 6.64 -14.32
CA GLU A 131 1.11 6.03 -14.72
C GLU A 131 1.17 4.50 -14.69
N LYS A 132 2.26 3.93 -15.20
CA LYS A 132 2.50 2.49 -15.19
C LYS A 132 2.57 1.95 -13.75
N GLU A 133 3.37 2.57 -12.88
CA GLU A 133 3.53 2.15 -11.49
C GLU A 133 2.23 2.29 -10.68
N LEU A 134 1.44 3.35 -10.90
CA LEU A 134 0.11 3.47 -10.29
C LEU A 134 -0.81 2.30 -10.65
N GLN A 135 -0.74 1.82 -11.89
CA GLN A 135 -1.57 0.70 -12.34
C GLN A 135 -1.03 -0.66 -11.89
N GLU A 136 0.26 -0.91 -12.06
CA GLU A 136 0.87 -2.22 -11.81
C GLU A 136 1.15 -2.47 -10.33
N LEU A 137 1.68 -1.46 -9.63
CA LEU A 137 2.09 -1.59 -8.23
C LEU A 137 0.94 -1.29 -7.26
N TYR A 138 0.25 -0.17 -7.48
CA TYR A 138 -0.82 0.24 -6.59
C TYR A 138 -2.20 -0.27 -7.01
N CYS A 139 -2.31 -1.01 -8.11
CA CYS A 139 -3.57 -1.53 -8.65
C CYS A 139 -4.64 -0.45 -8.89
N VAL A 140 -4.23 0.78 -9.19
CA VAL A 140 -5.13 1.89 -9.53
C VAL A 140 -5.69 1.67 -10.93
N THR A 141 -6.99 1.90 -11.14
CA THR A 141 -7.56 1.80 -12.47
C THR A 141 -6.95 2.84 -13.43
N PRO A 142 -6.86 2.55 -14.76
CA PRO A 142 -6.25 3.47 -15.72
C PRO A 142 -6.84 4.88 -15.71
N ALA A 143 -8.16 4.99 -15.54
CA ALA A 143 -8.84 6.29 -15.46
C ALA A 143 -8.42 7.09 -14.22
N ARG A 144 -8.27 6.42 -13.08
CA ARG A 144 -7.86 7.06 -11.83
C ARG A 144 -6.36 7.35 -11.78
N ALA A 145 -5.53 6.50 -12.40
CA ALA A 145 -4.10 6.77 -12.57
C ALA A 145 -3.88 8.06 -13.38
N ARG A 146 -4.56 8.22 -14.50
CA ARG A 146 -4.51 9.47 -15.29
C ARG A 146 -4.97 10.68 -14.50
N LEU A 147 -6.09 10.57 -13.78
CA LEU A 147 -6.59 11.67 -12.92
C LEU A 147 -5.57 12.06 -11.85
N ALA A 148 -4.90 11.10 -11.21
CA ALA A 148 -3.85 11.38 -10.22
C ALA A 148 -2.65 12.11 -10.85
N ILE A 149 -2.24 11.69 -12.06
CA ILE A 149 -1.15 12.34 -12.81
C ILE A 149 -1.53 13.76 -13.21
N GLU A 150 -2.74 14.00 -13.72
CA GLU A 150 -3.24 15.32 -14.08
C GLU A 150 -3.29 16.27 -12.88
N ALA A 151 -3.79 15.78 -11.74
CA ALA A 151 -3.83 16.55 -10.50
C ALA A 151 -2.43 16.93 -9.99
N ALA A 152 -1.48 15.97 -10.04
CA ALA A 152 -0.10 16.22 -9.66
C ALA A 152 0.58 17.24 -10.61
N ASP A 153 0.38 17.10 -11.91
CA ASP A 153 0.91 18.00 -12.93
C ASP A 153 0.35 19.44 -12.80
N ALA A 154 -0.93 19.57 -12.49
CA ALA A 154 -1.53 20.87 -12.21
C ALA A 154 -0.91 21.53 -10.98
N GLY A 155 -0.62 20.76 -9.93
CA GLY A 155 0.09 21.24 -8.75
C GLY A 155 1.51 21.70 -9.06
N ILE A 156 2.26 20.97 -9.89
CA ILE A 156 3.61 21.36 -10.34
C ILE A 156 3.57 22.69 -11.10
N ARG A 157 2.63 22.85 -12.03
CA ARG A 157 2.49 24.09 -12.82
C ARG A 157 2.10 25.29 -11.94
N ALA A 158 1.13 25.10 -11.05
CA ALA A 158 0.73 26.18 -10.14
C ALA A 158 1.88 26.63 -9.23
N ALA A 159 2.69 25.71 -8.72
CA ALA A 159 3.86 26.03 -7.92
C ALA A 159 4.94 26.80 -8.73
N ALA A 160 5.18 26.41 -9.98
CA ALA A 160 6.11 27.08 -10.87
C ALA A 160 5.67 28.53 -11.19
N GLU A 161 4.37 28.75 -11.41
CA GLU A 161 3.79 30.10 -11.65
C GLU A 161 3.93 31.00 -10.42
N LEU A 162 3.85 30.45 -9.22
CA LEU A 162 4.00 31.18 -7.96
C LEU A 162 5.46 31.37 -7.54
N GLY A 163 6.42 30.81 -8.27
CA GLY A 163 7.86 30.88 -7.95
C GLY A 163 8.22 30.13 -6.66
N CYS A 164 7.40 29.15 -6.26
CA CYS A 164 7.66 28.30 -5.10
C CYS A 164 7.79 26.84 -5.54
N GLU A 165 8.57 26.05 -4.80
CA GLU A 165 8.55 24.62 -4.99
C GLU A 165 7.15 24.08 -4.58
N ALA A 166 6.64 23.07 -5.31
CA ALA A 166 5.44 22.34 -4.93
C ALA A 166 5.72 21.53 -3.66
N VAL A 167 5.76 22.22 -2.53
CA VAL A 167 5.87 21.61 -1.21
C VAL A 167 4.45 21.27 -0.78
N TRP A 168 4.07 20.02 -0.93
CA TRP A 168 2.94 19.50 -0.20
C TRP A 168 3.37 19.37 1.24
N ILE A 169 2.89 20.29 2.08
CA ILE A 169 3.13 20.24 3.52
C ILE A 169 2.69 18.84 3.97
N MET A 170 3.63 18.10 4.52
CA MET A 170 3.38 16.87 5.24
C MET A 170 2.82 17.30 6.59
N ASP A 171 1.51 17.43 6.70
CA ASP A 171 0.87 17.39 8.00
C ASP A 171 0.78 15.93 8.43
N ASP A 172 1.30 15.69 9.61
CA ASP A 172 1.36 14.43 10.34
C ASP A 172 -0.02 13.77 10.53
#